data_b48c1a97b12a57aa6f6a31ab036b6ada
#
_entry.id   b48c1a97b12a57aa6f6a31ab036b6ada
#
_cell.length_a   1.000
_cell.length_b   1.000
_cell.length_c   1.000
_cell.angle_alpha   90.00
_cell.angle_beta   90.00
_cell.angle_gamma   90.00
#
_symmetry.space_group_name_H-M   'P 1'
#
loop_
_entity.id
_entity.type
_entity.pdbx_description
1 polymer ?
#
loop_
_entity_poly.entity_id
_entity_poly.type
_entity_poly.pdbx_seq_one_letter_code
_entity_poly.pdbx_strand_id
1 'polypeptide(L)'
;MTQQFYVGIDKDSQGGLTHLGRMVRDAWIFGIIPETETCAGWDGARMQGLYEKVYAAWEPYAHIPSRLPDALRARHTALYEQAIVKARADGWDAELGDDE
;
A
#
# COMPACT_ATOMS: atom_id res chain seq x y z
N MET A 1 -1.63 25.90 12.01
CA MET A 1 -1.65 24.91 10.93
C MET A 1 -2.41 23.68 11.38
N THR A 2 -3.23 23.16 10.51
CA THR A 2 -3.99 21.95 10.82
C THR A 2 -3.15 20.73 10.51
N GLN A 3 -2.99 19.87 11.49
CA GLN A 3 -2.30 18.59 11.28
C GLN A 3 -3.22 17.66 10.49
N GLN A 4 -2.64 16.98 9.51
CA GLN A 4 -3.39 16.04 8.70
C GLN A 4 -3.16 14.61 9.18
N PHE A 5 -4.21 13.81 9.11
CA PHE A 5 -4.17 12.41 9.49
C PHE A 5 -4.61 11.56 8.31
N TYR A 6 -4.00 10.39 8.18
CA TYR A 6 -4.41 9.46 7.14
C TYR A 6 -5.80 8.91 7.44
N VAL A 7 -6.63 8.79 6.42
CA VAL A 7 -8.01 8.30 6.58
C VAL A 7 -8.09 6.79 6.79
N GLY A 8 -6.98 6.09 6.55
CA GLY A 8 -6.95 4.63 6.59
C GLY A 8 -7.14 4.04 5.20
N ILE A 9 -6.46 2.91 4.95
CA ILE A 9 -6.48 2.29 3.62
C ILE A 9 -7.89 1.85 3.21
N ASP A 10 -8.76 1.51 4.16
CA ASP A 10 -10.12 1.09 3.88
C ASP A 10 -11.00 2.22 3.36
N LYS A 11 -10.65 3.46 3.68
CA LYS A 11 -11.41 4.64 3.27
C LYS A 11 -10.64 5.51 2.28
N ASP A 12 -9.46 5.06 1.87
CA ASP A 12 -8.68 5.78 0.88
C ASP A 12 -9.33 5.63 -0.50
N SER A 13 -9.05 6.58 -1.37
CA SER A 13 -9.61 6.56 -2.73
C SER A 13 -9.01 5.43 -3.56
N GLN A 14 -9.69 5.08 -4.65
CA GLN A 14 -9.22 4.07 -5.61
C GLN A 14 -8.88 2.73 -4.95
N GLY A 15 -9.69 2.32 -3.96
CA GLY A 15 -9.48 1.04 -3.30
C GLY A 15 -8.17 0.93 -2.54
N GLY A 16 -7.56 2.06 -2.18
CA GLY A 16 -6.29 2.07 -1.49
C GLY A 16 -5.09 1.95 -2.42
N LEU A 17 -5.26 2.21 -3.72
CA LEU A 17 -4.14 2.21 -4.68
C LEU A 17 -3.47 3.59 -4.79
N THR A 18 -3.65 4.44 -3.79
CA THR A 18 -2.93 5.69 -3.66
C THR A 18 -1.49 5.43 -3.21
N HIS A 19 -0.65 6.47 -3.26
CA HIS A 19 0.72 6.35 -2.78
C HIS A 19 0.77 5.86 -1.32
N LEU A 20 -0.04 6.45 -0.45
CA LEU A 20 -0.06 6.05 0.96
C LEU A 20 -0.67 4.66 1.15
N GLY A 21 -1.72 4.34 0.42
CA GLY A 21 -2.35 3.02 0.49
C GLY A 21 -1.41 1.91 0.06
N ARG A 22 -0.62 2.16 -0.99
CA ARG A 22 0.38 1.18 -1.44
C ARG A 22 1.44 0.95 -0.36
N MET A 23 1.85 2.01 0.32
CA MET A 23 2.82 1.91 1.40
C MET A 23 2.29 1.05 2.54
N VAL A 24 1.04 1.25 2.94
CA VAL A 24 0.40 0.45 3.99
C VAL A 24 0.35 -1.02 3.57
N ARG A 25 -0.04 -1.27 2.32
CA ARG A 25 -0.13 -2.64 1.81
C ARG A 25 1.23 -3.32 1.78
N ASP A 26 2.26 -2.60 1.36
CA ASP A 26 3.62 -3.14 1.37
C ASP A 26 4.09 -3.44 2.80
N ALA A 27 3.70 -2.60 3.77
CA ALA A 27 4.01 -2.87 5.17
C ALA A 27 3.34 -4.16 5.65
N TRP A 28 2.16 -4.48 5.18
CA TRP A 28 1.51 -5.75 5.46
C TRP A 28 2.30 -6.92 4.87
N ILE A 29 2.76 -6.76 3.62
CA ILE A 29 3.51 -7.81 2.92
C ILE A 29 4.76 -8.18 3.69
N PHE A 30 5.49 -7.18 4.17
CA PHE A 30 6.74 -7.41 4.90
C PHE A 30 6.53 -7.70 6.39
N GLY A 31 5.28 -7.72 6.87
CA GLY A 31 5.00 -7.98 8.27
C GLY A 31 5.42 -6.86 9.21
N ILE A 32 5.58 -5.65 8.70
CA ILE A 32 5.95 -4.50 9.52
C ILE A 32 4.78 -4.09 10.41
N ILE A 33 3.57 -4.17 9.87
CA ILE A 33 2.32 -3.99 10.63
C ILE A 33 1.38 -5.14 10.25
N PRO A 34 0.42 -5.50 11.14
CA PRO A 34 -0.53 -6.57 10.82
C PRO A 34 -1.54 -6.11 9.76
N GLU A 35 -2.12 -7.07 9.03
CA GLU A 35 -3.12 -6.75 7.99
C GLU A 35 -4.39 -6.13 8.55
N THR A 36 -4.57 -6.19 9.86
CA THR A 36 -5.69 -5.53 10.53
C THR A 36 -5.45 -4.05 10.78
N GLU A 37 -4.20 -3.58 10.59
CA GLU A 37 -3.86 -2.18 10.81
C GLU A 37 -4.09 -1.39 9.52
N THR A 38 -5.03 -0.45 9.55
CA THR A 38 -5.37 0.38 8.39
C THR A 38 -4.62 1.70 8.36
N CYS A 39 -3.92 2.04 9.44
CA CYS A 39 -3.23 3.32 9.64
C CYS A 39 -4.19 4.52 9.72
N ALA A 40 -5.48 4.26 9.96
CA ALA A 40 -6.45 5.34 10.14
C ALA A 40 -6.05 6.20 11.36
N GLY A 41 -6.04 7.51 11.16
CA GLY A 41 -5.70 8.44 12.22
C GLY A 41 -4.21 8.63 12.46
N TRP A 42 -3.36 8.01 11.66
CA TRP A 42 -1.92 8.21 11.79
C TRP A 42 -1.52 9.59 11.25
N ASP A 43 -0.68 10.30 12.00
CA ASP A 43 -0.20 11.60 11.57
C ASP A 43 0.96 11.46 10.57
N GLY A 44 1.42 12.61 10.04
CA GLY A 44 2.50 12.62 9.05
C GLY A 44 3.80 12.03 9.57
N ALA A 45 4.16 12.27 10.82
CA ALA A 45 5.39 11.74 11.39
C ALA A 45 5.34 10.22 11.49
N ARG A 46 4.20 9.69 11.88
CA ARG A 46 4.00 8.24 12.01
C ARG A 46 4.00 7.56 10.65
N MET A 47 3.36 8.20 9.65
CA MET A 47 3.38 7.69 8.28
C MET A 47 4.80 7.74 7.69
N GLN A 48 5.56 8.78 7.99
CA GLN A 48 6.95 8.88 7.53
C GLN A 48 7.81 7.75 8.13
N GLY A 49 7.64 7.45 9.41
CA GLY A 49 8.34 6.34 10.05
C GLY A 49 8.02 5.01 9.39
N LEU A 50 6.76 4.80 9.01
CA LEU A 50 6.35 3.60 8.30
C LEU A 50 6.99 3.54 6.91
N TYR A 51 7.01 4.66 6.20
CA TYR A 51 7.64 4.76 4.89
C TYR A 51 9.12 4.32 4.96
N GLU A 52 9.85 4.80 5.95
CA GLU A 52 11.26 4.45 6.10
C GLU A 52 11.46 2.96 6.31
N LYS A 53 10.59 2.33 7.10
CA LYS A 53 10.66 0.89 7.34
C LYS A 53 10.33 0.09 6.09
N VAL A 54 9.32 0.51 5.34
CA VAL A 54 8.94 -0.14 4.09
C VAL A 54 10.05 0.00 3.06
N TYR A 55 10.62 1.19 2.95
CA TYR A 55 11.73 1.43 2.03
C TYR A 55 12.92 0.53 2.34
N ALA A 56 13.28 0.42 3.61
CA ALA A 56 14.39 -0.43 4.03
C ALA A 56 14.10 -1.91 3.75
N ALA A 57 12.85 -2.35 3.91
CA ALA A 57 12.48 -3.73 3.62
C ALA A 57 12.58 -4.06 2.13
N TRP A 58 12.36 -3.09 1.26
CA TRP A 58 12.47 -3.28 -0.19
C TRP A 58 13.92 -3.29 -0.69
N GLU A 59 14.85 -2.69 0.03
CA GLU A 59 16.23 -2.53 -0.45
C GLU A 59 16.90 -3.85 -0.88
N PRO A 60 16.79 -4.97 -0.13
CA PRO A 60 17.41 -6.22 -0.56
C PRO A 60 16.91 -6.74 -1.90
N TYR A 61 15.74 -6.25 -2.33
CA TYR A 61 15.10 -6.68 -3.57
C TYR A 61 15.14 -5.60 -4.65
N ALA A 62 15.94 -4.57 -4.44
CA ALA A 62 16.10 -3.45 -5.37
C ALA A 62 14.77 -2.78 -5.73
N HIS A 63 13.79 -2.83 -4.82
CA HIS A 63 12.45 -2.28 -5.02
C HIS A 63 11.72 -2.89 -6.23
N ILE A 64 12.04 -4.13 -6.56
CA ILE A 64 11.46 -4.82 -7.72
C ILE A 64 10.65 -6.04 -7.23
N PRO A 65 9.30 -6.02 -7.41
CA PRO A 65 8.46 -7.14 -6.93
C PRO A 65 8.87 -8.50 -7.44
N SER A 66 9.36 -8.60 -8.68
CA SER A 66 9.76 -9.89 -9.23
C SER A 66 10.99 -10.48 -8.55
N ARG A 67 11.70 -9.72 -7.73
CA ARG A 67 12.85 -10.20 -6.98
C ARG A 67 12.49 -10.71 -5.59
N LEU A 68 11.23 -10.58 -5.18
CA LEU A 68 10.80 -11.10 -3.89
C LEU A 68 10.87 -12.63 -3.86
N PRO A 69 11.22 -13.22 -2.70
CA PRO A 69 11.08 -14.68 -2.54
C PRO A 69 9.65 -15.13 -2.82
N ASP A 70 9.47 -16.39 -3.18
CA ASP A 70 8.18 -16.91 -3.62
C ASP A 70 7.04 -16.62 -2.66
N ALA A 71 7.25 -16.80 -1.36
CA ALA A 71 6.20 -16.55 -0.36
C ALA A 71 5.79 -15.08 -0.30
N LEU A 72 6.76 -14.17 -0.33
CA LEU A 72 6.48 -12.73 -0.32
C LEU A 72 5.86 -12.28 -1.63
N ARG A 73 6.33 -12.83 -2.76
CA ARG A 73 5.77 -12.50 -4.06
C ARG A 73 4.32 -12.93 -4.18
N ALA A 74 3.99 -14.12 -3.70
CA ALA A 74 2.62 -14.61 -3.70
C ALA A 74 1.71 -13.71 -2.85
N ARG A 75 2.20 -13.28 -1.69
CA ARG A 75 1.45 -12.38 -0.81
C ARG A 75 1.26 -11.01 -1.47
N HIS A 76 2.30 -10.49 -2.10
CA HIS A 76 2.23 -9.23 -2.85
C HIS A 76 1.16 -9.32 -3.94
N THR A 77 1.22 -10.38 -4.75
CA THR A 77 0.26 -10.59 -5.82
C THR A 77 -1.18 -10.67 -5.30
N ALA A 78 -1.41 -11.46 -4.25
CA ALA A 78 -2.74 -11.64 -3.69
C ALA A 78 -3.31 -10.33 -3.14
N LEU A 79 -2.51 -9.57 -2.40
CA LEU A 79 -2.98 -8.32 -1.80
C LEU A 79 -3.25 -7.25 -2.86
N TYR A 80 -2.40 -7.17 -3.87
CA TYR A 80 -2.62 -6.19 -4.95
C TYR A 80 -3.77 -6.57 -5.87
N GLU A 81 -3.99 -7.86 -6.11
CA GLU A 81 -5.16 -8.30 -6.88
C GLU A 81 -6.46 -7.94 -6.16
N GLN A 82 -6.51 -8.14 -4.85
CA GLN A 82 -7.67 -7.72 -4.05
C GLN A 82 -7.89 -6.22 -4.14
N ALA A 83 -6.80 -5.46 -4.09
CA ALA A 83 -6.89 -4.00 -4.19
C ALA A 83 -7.43 -3.55 -5.54
N ILE A 84 -6.99 -4.20 -6.62
CA ILE A 84 -7.45 -3.87 -7.97
C ILE A 84 -8.95 -4.15 -8.10
N VAL A 85 -9.41 -5.30 -7.60
CA VAL A 85 -10.84 -5.63 -7.63
C VAL A 85 -11.65 -4.58 -6.88
N LYS A 86 -11.20 -4.19 -5.69
CA LYS A 86 -11.88 -3.19 -4.89
C LYS A 86 -11.87 -1.82 -5.58
N ALA A 87 -10.75 -1.45 -6.17
CA ALA A 87 -10.62 -0.17 -6.86
C ALA A 87 -11.57 -0.10 -8.07
N ARG A 88 -11.70 -1.19 -8.81
CA ARG A 88 -12.62 -1.24 -9.96
C ARG A 88 -14.06 -1.12 -9.50
N ALA A 89 -14.41 -1.73 -8.38
CA ALA A 89 -15.75 -1.59 -7.82
C ALA A 89 -16.06 -0.14 -7.44
N ASP A 90 -15.02 0.62 -7.06
CA ASP A 90 -15.13 2.04 -6.71
C ASP A 90 -15.03 2.96 -7.93
N GLY A 91 -14.95 2.41 -9.14
CA GLY A 91 -14.94 3.19 -10.37
C GLY A 91 -13.57 3.41 -10.99
N TRP A 92 -12.50 2.86 -10.40
CA TRP A 92 -11.17 2.98 -10.98
C TRP A 92 -11.05 2.09 -12.22
N ASP A 93 -10.40 2.60 -13.27
CA ASP A 93 -10.19 1.88 -14.50
C ASP A 93 -8.72 2.00 -14.91
N ALA A 94 -8.03 0.88 -14.85
CA ALA A 94 -6.60 0.84 -15.17
C ALA A 94 -6.32 1.16 -16.62
N GLU A 95 -7.24 0.76 -17.53
CA GLU A 95 -7.07 1.01 -18.96
C GLU A 95 -7.20 2.49 -19.30
N LEU A 96 -8.17 3.17 -18.66
CA LEU A 96 -8.33 4.60 -18.85
C LEU A 96 -7.17 5.37 -18.23
N GLY A 97 -6.67 4.90 -17.09
CA GLY A 97 -5.52 5.51 -16.44
C GLY A 97 -4.27 5.45 -17.29
N ASP A 98 -4.10 4.40 -18.05
CA ASP A 98 -2.92 4.21 -18.88
C ASP A 98 -2.91 5.12 -20.11
N ASP A 99 -4.06 5.63 -20.50
CA ASP A 99 -4.20 6.49 -21.66
C ASP A 99 -3.84 7.95 -21.42
N GLU A 100 -3.56 8.29 -20.19
CA GLU A 100 -3.24 9.68 -19.82
C GLU A 100 -1.74 10.02 -19.84
#